data_11fa254b137758e2ef6d7372106c04ea
#
_entry.id   11fa254b137758e2ef6d7372106c04ea
#
_cell.length_a   1.000
_cell.length_b   1.000
_cell.length_c   1.000
_cell.angle_alpha   90.00
_cell.angle_beta   90.00
_cell.angle_gamma   90.00
#
_symmetry.space_group_name_H-M   'P 1'
#
loop_
_entity.id
_entity.type
_entity.pdbx_description
1 polymer ?
#
loop_
_entity_poly.entity_id
_entity_poly.type
_entity_poly.pdbx_seq_one_letter_code
_entity_poly.pdbx_strand_id
1 'polypeptide(L)'
;MASITAMVALVGAPMTAWAAPVRQDHPYIGIWKITLPDGTCSETYRVRADGSTLVFSNEEVAESTFVIADQPDKQGFYKSVDTLVKDNGKPDCAGQITKPGRSVTNYLLFHPGGDMFLMCVERSMERCIGPFVRVEGSAI
;
A
#
# COMPACT_ATOMS: atom_id res chain seq x y z
N MET A 1 -43.26 -1.43 -42.66
CA MET A 1 -41.91 -0.93 -42.39
C MET A 1 -41.57 -1.21 -40.93
N ALA A 2 -40.77 -2.18 -40.70
CA ALA A 2 -40.39 -2.57 -39.34
C ALA A 2 -39.04 -1.92 -39.02
N SER A 3 -39.02 -1.02 -38.01
CA SER A 3 -37.80 -0.42 -37.48
C SER A 3 -37.14 -1.41 -36.50
N ILE A 4 -35.95 -1.89 -36.83
CA ILE A 4 -35.13 -2.70 -35.94
C ILE A 4 -34.28 -1.74 -35.11
N THR A 5 -34.64 -1.60 -33.83
CA THR A 5 -33.82 -0.85 -32.86
C THR A 5 -32.71 -1.76 -32.37
N ALA A 6 -31.49 -1.49 -32.81
CA ALA A 6 -30.30 -2.23 -32.34
C ALA A 6 -30.00 -1.78 -30.90
N MET A 7 -30.14 -2.71 -29.97
CA MET A 7 -29.73 -2.53 -28.57
C MET A 7 -28.20 -2.74 -28.48
N VAL A 8 -27.48 -1.66 -28.29
CA VAL A 8 -26.03 -1.73 -28.03
C VAL A 8 -25.85 -2.12 -26.55
N ALA A 9 -25.45 -3.35 -26.31
CA ALA A 9 -25.03 -3.79 -24.99
C ALA A 9 -23.65 -3.20 -24.68
N LEU A 10 -23.58 -2.26 -23.74
CA LEU A 10 -22.34 -1.80 -23.15
C LEU A 10 -21.76 -2.94 -22.30
N VAL A 11 -20.79 -3.65 -22.85
CA VAL A 11 -19.99 -4.61 -22.10
C VAL A 11 -19.01 -3.78 -21.27
N GLY A 12 -19.31 -3.62 -19.97
CA GLY A 12 -18.39 -3.01 -19.03
C GLY A 12 -17.10 -3.82 -18.96
N ALA A 13 -15.98 -3.23 -19.37
CA ALA A 13 -14.68 -3.83 -19.20
C ALA A 13 -14.35 -4.01 -17.71
N PRO A 14 -13.74 -5.13 -17.29
CA PRO A 14 -13.32 -5.27 -15.90
C PRO A 14 -12.32 -4.17 -15.55
N MET A 15 -12.60 -3.41 -14.48
CA MET A 15 -11.65 -2.45 -13.94
C MET A 15 -10.49 -3.22 -13.32
N THR A 16 -9.39 -3.35 -14.06
CA THR A 16 -8.13 -3.83 -13.51
C THR A 16 -7.54 -2.71 -12.67
N ALA A 17 -7.20 -3.02 -11.40
CA ALA A 17 -6.47 -2.10 -10.54
C ALA A 17 -5.05 -1.96 -11.10
N TRP A 18 -4.79 -0.86 -11.81
CA TRP A 18 -3.47 -0.56 -12.36
C TRP A 18 -2.61 0.11 -11.30
N ALA A 19 -1.34 -0.35 -11.17
CA ALA A 19 -0.34 0.35 -10.39
C ALA A 19 -0.09 1.74 -11.01
N ALA A 20 -0.10 2.80 -10.17
CA ALA A 20 0.18 4.16 -10.61
C ALA A 20 1.65 4.51 -10.34
N PRO A 21 2.43 4.91 -11.37
CA PRO A 21 3.82 5.32 -11.18
C PRO A 21 3.94 6.47 -10.18
N VAL A 22 5.02 6.46 -9.41
CA VAL A 22 5.33 7.44 -8.37
C VAL A 22 6.68 8.07 -8.70
N ARG A 23 6.90 9.33 -8.32
CA ARG A 23 8.22 9.95 -8.45
C ARG A 23 9.29 9.10 -7.79
N GLN A 24 10.46 8.98 -8.44
CA GLN A 24 11.59 8.19 -7.91
C GLN A 24 12.08 8.70 -6.54
N ASP A 25 11.95 9.99 -6.28
CA ASP A 25 12.35 10.66 -5.05
C ASP A 25 11.22 10.83 -4.03
N HIS A 26 10.06 10.19 -4.27
CA HIS A 26 8.96 10.20 -3.30
C HIS A 26 9.41 9.53 -2.00
N PRO A 27 9.13 10.12 -0.82
CA PRO A 27 9.63 9.60 0.46
C PRO A 27 9.17 8.17 0.79
N TYR A 28 8.07 7.71 0.21
CA TYR A 28 7.57 6.34 0.44
C TYR A 28 8.37 5.25 -0.28
N ILE A 29 9.10 5.59 -1.37
CA ILE A 29 9.87 4.61 -2.12
C ILE A 29 11.02 4.09 -1.27
N GLY A 30 11.13 2.77 -1.15
CA GLY A 30 12.19 2.15 -0.36
C GLY A 30 11.83 0.80 0.22
N ILE A 31 12.73 0.27 1.02
CA ILE A 31 12.50 -0.92 1.81
C ILE A 31 12.31 -0.50 3.27
N TRP A 32 11.21 -0.94 3.86
CA TRP A 32 10.79 -0.56 5.19
C TRP A 32 10.58 -1.78 6.06
N LYS A 33 10.85 -1.65 7.34
CA LYS A 33 10.63 -2.69 8.33
C LYS A 33 9.81 -2.15 9.48
N ILE A 34 8.79 -2.90 9.89
CA ILE A 34 8.06 -2.70 11.15
C ILE A 34 8.21 -3.94 12.02
N THR A 35 8.50 -3.74 13.29
CA THR A 35 8.52 -4.81 14.29
C THR A 35 7.30 -4.68 15.17
N LEU A 36 6.58 -5.80 15.39
CA LEU A 36 5.43 -5.79 16.28
C LEU A 36 5.83 -5.43 17.71
N PRO A 37 4.91 -4.85 18.50
CA PRO A 37 5.22 -4.35 19.84
C PRO A 37 5.84 -5.39 20.80
N ASP A 38 5.47 -6.68 20.64
CA ASP A 38 6.03 -7.78 21.43
C ASP A 38 7.43 -8.23 20.96
N GLY A 39 7.93 -7.70 19.83
CA GLY A 39 9.24 -8.02 19.26
C GLY A 39 9.35 -9.41 18.61
N THR A 40 8.26 -10.19 18.54
CA THR A 40 8.30 -11.58 18.07
C THR A 40 8.26 -11.72 16.55
N CYS A 41 7.77 -10.72 15.83
CA CYS A 41 7.63 -10.75 14.39
C CYS A 41 7.91 -9.38 13.77
N SER A 42 8.51 -9.38 12.60
CA SER A 42 8.73 -8.18 11.80
C SER A 42 8.14 -8.36 10.42
N GLU A 43 7.65 -7.26 9.85
CA GLU A 43 7.20 -7.22 8.47
C GLU A 43 8.16 -6.37 7.64
N THR A 44 8.38 -6.75 6.40
CA THR A 44 9.20 -6.00 5.44
C THR A 44 8.36 -5.60 4.24
N TYR A 45 8.43 -4.33 3.88
CA TYR A 45 7.71 -3.72 2.76
C TYR A 45 8.71 -3.23 1.73
N ARG A 46 8.62 -3.73 0.51
CA ARG A 46 9.39 -3.24 -0.64
C ARG A 46 8.48 -2.38 -1.50
N VAL A 47 8.62 -1.07 -1.36
CA VAL A 47 7.79 -0.08 -2.05
C VAL A 47 8.53 0.45 -3.26
N ARG A 48 7.94 0.25 -4.44
CA ARG A 48 8.56 0.55 -5.73
C ARG A 48 7.93 1.75 -6.42
N ALA A 49 8.71 2.44 -7.23
CA ALA A 49 8.26 3.60 -8.00
C ALA A 49 7.23 3.27 -9.09
N ASP A 50 7.05 2.00 -9.45
CA ASP A 50 6.00 1.55 -10.36
C ASP A 50 4.60 1.51 -9.72
N GLY A 51 4.49 1.81 -8.42
CA GLY A 51 3.24 1.77 -7.68
C GLY A 51 2.90 0.41 -7.10
N SER A 52 3.86 -0.50 -7.05
CA SER A 52 3.70 -1.82 -6.41
C SER A 52 4.40 -1.90 -5.06
N THR A 53 3.86 -2.73 -4.18
CA THR A 53 4.48 -3.08 -2.90
C THR A 53 4.50 -4.58 -2.75
N LEU A 54 5.64 -5.11 -2.31
CA LEU A 54 5.79 -6.51 -1.91
C LEU A 54 5.98 -6.57 -0.40
N VAL A 55 5.13 -7.32 0.28
CA VAL A 55 5.11 -7.43 1.74
C VAL A 55 5.44 -8.85 2.17
N PHE A 56 6.35 -8.96 3.13
CA PHE A 56 6.69 -10.20 3.82
C PHE A 56 6.28 -10.07 5.28
N SER A 57 5.36 -10.90 5.74
CA SER A 57 4.84 -10.89 7.09
C SER A 57 4.70 -12.32 7.60
N ASN A 58 5.63 -12.78 8.44
CA ASN A 58 5.75 -14.17 8.85
C ASN A 58 5.83 -15.11 7.62
N GLU A 59 4.87 -16.00 7.40
CA GLU A 59 4.80 -16.86 6.23
C GLU A 59 4.09 -16.22 5.03
N GLU A 60 3.39 -15.10 5.25
CA GLU A 60 2.68 -14.38 4.19
C GLU A 60 3.65 -13.69 3.24
N VAL A 61 3.37 -13.83 1.95
CA VAL A 61 3.93 -13.00 0.88
C VAL A 61 2.76 -12.40 0.12
N ALA A 62 2.64 -11.08 0.19
CA ALA A 62 1.56 -10.32 -0.41
C ALA A 62 2.09 -9.28 -1.39
N GLU A 63 1.33 -9.03 -2.43
CA GLU A 63 1.61 -7.99 -3.41
C GLU A 63 0.41 -7.06 -3.50
N SER A 64 0.68 -5.76 -3.42
CA SER A 64 -0.35 -4.74 -3.58
C SER A 64 0.06 -3.69 -4.60
N THR A 65 -0.91 -2.93 -5.07
CA THR A 65 -0.71 -1.70 -5.80
C THR A 65 -1.19 -0.54 -4.96
N PHE A 66 -0.56 0.62 -5.09
CA PHE A 66 -0.95 1.79 -4.33
C PHE A 66 -1.01 3.04 -5.20
N VAL A 67 -1.87 3.96 -4.77
CA VAL A 67 -1.92 5.33 -5.26
C VAL A 67 -1.67 6.24 -4.08
N ILE A 68 -0.63 7.06 -4.15
CA ILE A 68 -0.25 7.96 -3.06
C ILE A 68 -0.22 9.41 -3.55
N ALA A 69 -0.60 10.35 -2.69
CA ALA A 69 -0.48 11.77 -2.99
C ALA A 69 0.97 12.15 -3.26
N ASP A 70 1.20 12.96 -4.28
CA ASP A 70 2.55 13.41 -4.65
C ASP A 70 3.14 14.36 -3.61
N GLN A 71 2.30 15.16 -2.98
CA GLN A 71 2.66 16.12 -1.94
C GLN A 71 1.86 15.84 -0.66
N PRO A 72 2.42 16.16 0.51
CA PRO A 72 1.68 16.03 1.76
C PRO A 72 0.59 17.11 1.86
N ASP A 73 -0.41 16.84 2.71
CA ASP A 73 -1.37 17.85 3.11
C ASP A 73 -0.73 18.88 4.07
N LYS A 74 -1.53 19.86 4.53
CA LYS A 74 -1.05 20.92 5.44
C LYS A 74 -0.53 20.41 6.78
N GLN A 75 -0.94 19.21 7.18
CA GLN A 75 -0.53 18.56 8.44
C GLN A 75 0.66 17.61 8.23
N GLY A 76 1.10 17.42 6.98
CA GLY A 76 2.23 16.56 6.62
C GLY A 76 1.84 15.14 6.22
N PHE A 77 0.55 14.81 6.16
CA PHE A 77 0.09 13.46 5.80
C PHE A 77 0.00 13.27 4.28
N TYR A 78 0.49 12.11 3.82
CA TYR A 78 0.28 11.63 2.46
C TYR A 78 -0.86 10.62 2.45
N LYS A 79 -1.96 10.91 1.75
CA LYS A 79 -3.03 9.95 1.56
C LYS A 79 -2.59 8.86 0.60
N SER A 80 -2.73 7.61 1.02
CA SER A 80 -2.44 6.43 0.20
C SER A 80 -3.64 5.50 0.15
N VAL A 81 -3.96 5.00 -1.04
CA VAL A 81 -4.95 3.93 -1.23
C VAL A 81 -4.20 2.70 -1.72
N ASP A 82 -4.23 1.65 -0.93
CA ASP A 82 -3.54 0.39 -1.18
C ASP A 82 -4.56 -0.70 -1.53
N THR A 83 -4.30 -1.45 -2.58
CA THR A 83 -5.16 -2.56 -3.01
C THR A 83 -4.35 -3.84 -3.04
N LEU A 84 -4.74 -4.82 -2.23
CA LEU A 84 -4.13 -6.15 -2.24
C LEU A 84 -4.52 -6.86 -3.53
N VAL A 85 -3.53 -7.20 -4.36
CA VAL A 85 -3.75 -7.84 -5.67
C VAL A 85 -3.35 -9.32 -5.69
N LYS A 86 -2.45 -9.73 -4.79
CA LYS A 86 -1.99 -11.12 -4.71
C LYS A 86 -1.57 -11.45 -3.28
N ASP A 87 -1.89 -12.66 -2.83
CA ASP A 87 -1.52 -13.18 -1.51
C ASP A 87 -1.29 -14.68 -1.61
N ASN A 88 -0.30 -15.21 -0.89
CA ASN A 88 0.01 -16.64 -0.91
C ASN A 88 -0.90 -17.49 -0.01
N GLY A 89 -1.86 -16.87 0.69
CA GLY A 89 -2.82 -17.56 1.55
C GLY A 89 -2.26 -18.07 2.87
N LYS A 90 -1.06 -17.65 3.25
CA LYS A 90 -0.42 -18.03 4.51
C LYS A 90 -0.60 -16.97 5.59
N PRO A 91 -0.49 -17.34 6.89
CA PRO A 91 -0.68 -16.41 7.99
C PRO A 91 0.36 -15.30 8.02
N ASP A 92 -0.07 -14.09 8.32
CA ASP A 92 0.77 -12.93 8.63
C ASP A 92 1.30 -12.95 10.07
N CYS A 93 1.98 -11.90 10.49
CA CYS A 93 2.50 -11.76 11.84
C CYS A 93 1.40 -11.76 12.93
N ALA A 94 0.17 -11.41 12.59
CA ALA A 94 -0.99 -11.47 13.48
C ALA A 94 -1.73 -12.81 13.42
N GLY A 95 -1.24 -13.78 12.64
CA GLY A 95 -1.87 -15.07 12.41
C GLY A 95 -3.10 -15.02 11.50
N GLN A 96 -3.29 -13.92 10.79
CA GLN A 96 -4.44 -13.72 9.89
C GLN A 96 -4.08 -14.08 8.45
N ILE A 97 -5.10 -14.54 7.72
CA ILE A 97 -5.02 -14.82 6.28
C ILE A 97 -5.88 -13.77 5.57
N THR A 98 -5.25 -13.03 4.65
CA THR A 98 -5.92 -11.96 3.90
C THR A 98 -6.20 -12.40 2.47
N LYS A 99 -7.36 -12.03 1.95
CA LYS A 99 -7.76 -12.31 0.57
C LYS A 99 -7.56 -11.08 -0.33
N PRO A 100 -7.11 -11.27 -1.58
CA PRO A 100 -6.98 -10.18 -2.56
C PRO A 100 -8.31 -9.46 -2.85
N GLY A 101 -8.19 -8.23 -3.39
CA GLY A 101 -9.29 -7.42 -3.89
C GLY A 101 -9.74 -6.30 -2.94
N ARG A 102 -9.26 -6.29 -1.71
CA ARG A 102 -9.61 -5.24 -0.74
C ARG A 102 -8.69 -4.02 -0.90
N SER A 103 -9.29 -2.83 -0.89
CA SER A 103 -8.58 -1.55 -0.83
C SER A 103 -8.69 -0.95 0.57
N VAL A 104 -7.59 -0.35 1.02
CA VAL A 104 -7.49 0.34 2.32
C VAL A 104 -6.91 1.72 2.09
N THR A 105 -7.50 2.72 2.73
CA THR A 105 -6.95 4.08 2.76
C THR A 105 -6.16 4.29 4.02
N ASN A 106 -4.92 4.73 3.87
CA ASN A 106 -4.02 5.09 4.96
C ASN A 106 -3.48 6.50 4.76
N TYR A 107 -2.99 7.09 5.84
CA TYR A 107 -2.34 8.38 5.86
C TYR A 107 -0.94 8.20 6.44
N LEU A 108 0.08 8.50 5.63
CA LEU A 108 1.47 8.29 5.99
C LEU A 108 2.10 9.61 6.46
N LEU A 109 2.74 9.58 7.62
CA LEU A 109 3.44 10.72 8.19
C LEU A 109 4.93 10.38 8.32
N PHE A 110 5.76 11.04 7.51
CA PHE A 110 7.20 10.80 7.48
C PHE A 110 7.93 11.68 8.51
N HIS A 111 8.91 11.09 9.18
CA HIS A 111 9.88 11.85 9.96
C HIS A 111 10.68 12.77 9.00
N PRO A 112 11.03 14.00 9.40
CA PRO A 112 11.75 14.94 8.53
C PRO A 112 13.05 14.40 7.91
N GLY A 113 13.74 13.49 8.62
CA GLY A 113 14.94 12.82 8.09
C GLY A 113 14.69 11.78 7.00
N GLY A 114 13.43 11.38 6.77
CA GLY A 114 13.06 10.42 5.73
C GLY A 114 13.40 8.96 6.05
N ASP A 115 13.80 8.65 7.27
CA ASP A 115 14.23 7.32 7.73
C ASP A 115 13.13 6.52 8.45
N MET A 116 12.02 7.17 8.79
CA MET A 116 10.86 6.55 9.46
C MET A 116 9.55 7.15 9.01
N PHE A 117 8.46 6.40 9.12
CA PHE A 117 7.11 6.93 9.00
C PHE A 117 6.11 6.18 9.88
N LEU A 118 4.98 6.83 10.16
CA LEU A 118 3.80 6.24 10.76
C LEU A 118 2.73 6.03 9.69
N MET A 119 1.98 4.95 9.80
CA MET A 119 0.83 4.66 8.96
C MET A 119 -0.44 4.75 9.81
N CYS A 120 -1.31 5.68 9.46
CA CYS A 120 -2.46 6.06 10.26
C CYS A 120 -3.77 5.82 9.49
N VAL A 121 -4.85 5.49 10.20
CA VAL A 121 -6.18 5.28 9.59
C VAL A 121 -6.90 6.58 9.29
N GLU A 122 -6.45 7.69 9.87
CA GLU A 122 -6.96 9.04 9.68
C GLU A 122 -5.83 10.07 9.80
N ARG A 123 -6.09 11.33 9.49
CA ARG A 123 -5.12 12.45 9.59
C ARG A 123 -4.89 12.86 11.04
N SER A 124 -4.47 11.93 11.86
CA SER A 124 -4.20 12.10 13.29
C SER A 124 -3.16 11.07 13.72
N MET A 125 -2.36 11.40 14.70
CA MET A 125 -1.37 10.47 15.27
C MET A 125 -1.96 9.52 16.31
N GLU A 126 -3.26 9.55 16.56
CA GLU A 126 -3.91 8.76 17.60
C GLU A 126 -4.11 7.28 17.21
N ARG A 127 -4.28 7.01 15.91
CA ARG A 127 -4.56 5.67 15.40
C ARG A 127 -3.57 5.30 14.28
N CYS A 128 -2.33 5.06 14.69
CA CYS A 128 -1.23 4.75 13.80
C CYS A 128 -0.55 3.46 14.20
N ILE A 129 0.03 2.79 13.21
CA ILE A 129 1.02 1.74 13.41
C ILE A 129 2.38 2.22 12.96
N GLY A 130 3.43 1.66 13.55
CA GLY A 130 4.81 2.04 13.24
C GLY A 130 5.64 2.16 14.52
N PRO A 131 6.84 2.75 14.42
CA PRO A 131 7.39 3.32 13.19
C PRO A 131 7.80 2.24 12.18
N PHE A 132 7.56 2.54 10.91
CA PHE A 132 8.23 1.86 9.81
C PHE A 132 9.62 2.49 9.66
N VAL A 133 10.64 1.67 9.71
CA VAL A 133 12.04 2.12 9.66
C VAL A 133 12.65 1.73 8.32
N ARG A 134 13.33 2.68 7.67
CA ARG A 134 14.02 2.41 6.41
C ARG A 134 15.17 1.43 6.63
N VAL A 135 15.25 0.41 5.79
CA VAL A 135 16.36 -0.54 5.78
C VAL A 135 17.53 0.11 5.05
N GLU A 136 18.66 0.29 5.77
CA GLU A 136 19.87 0.89 5.22
C GLU A 136 20.45 0.04 4.08
N GLY A 137 21.05 0.73 3.09
CA GLY A 137 21.71 0.08 1.96
C GLY A 137 20.74 -0.61 0.99
N SER A 138 19.42 -0.40 1.14
CA SER A 138 18.43 -0.95 0.24
C SER A 138 18.41 -0.16 -1.07
N ALA A 139 18.89 -0.79 -2.14
CA ALA A 139 18.64 -0.34 -3.52
C ALA A 139 17.35 -0.96 -4.03
N ILE A 140 16.59 -0.17 -4.74
CA ILE A 140 15.31 -0.59 -5.31
C ILE A 140 15.39 -0.59 -6.83
#